data_f75323e35c9dc0f5dbfacfd741fbb030
#
_entry.id   f75323e35c9dc0f5dbfacfd741fbb030
#
_cell.length_a   1.000
_cell.length_b   1.000
_cell.length_c   1.000
_cell.angle_alpha   90.00
_cell.angle_beta   90.00
_cell.angle_gamma   90.00
#
_symmetry.space_group_name_H-M   'P 1'
#
loop_
_entity.id
_entity.type
_entity.pdbx_description
1 polymer ?
#
loop_
_entity_poly.entity_id
_entity_poly.type
_entity_poly.pdbx_seq_one_letter_code
_entity_poly.pdbx_strand_id
1 'polypeptide(L)'
;MSIKISSLKEKMKQALTSTKKVISEDFVNKNEKKINTNDKLPETLTIDDLSSPQDFIRLRAEFDSSALEKKFSDKKIFKNNLPKNLSYKTLYTLAEKTRYELLGCQMLKGIEKNLNQNYYQIMNIKKEQKLNTKEDVMVSEAFELYLLKNFQKIKLNSISEKKLSFWENDFDKSIK
;
A
#
# COMPACT_ATOMS: atom_id res chain seq x y z
N MET A 1 7.10 -30.11 -16.26
CA MET A 1 7.48 -28.82 -15.62
C MET A 1 6.28 -28.03 -15.12
N SER A 2 5.18 -27.99 -15.84
CA SER A 2 3.94 -27.23 -15.50
C SER A 2 3.33 -27.57 -14.12
N ILE A 3 3.23 -28.85 -13.74
CA ILE A 3 2.60 -29.29 -12.48
C ILE A 3 3.35 -28.80 -11.22
N LYS A 4 4.70 -28.72 -11.27
CA LYS A 4 5.49 -28.19 -10.13
C LYS A 4 5.29 -26.69 -9.93
N ILE A 5 5.12 -25.93 -11.00
CA ILE A 5 4.92 -24.47 -10.96
C ILE A 5 3.54 -24.16 -10.40
N SER A 6 2.49 -24.87 -10.81
CA SER A 6 1.14 -24.69 -10.27
C SER A 6 1.08 -25.02 -8.77
N SER A 7 1.76 -26.07 -8.32
CA SER A 7 1.86 -26.42 -6.89
C SER A 7 2.59 -25.35 -6.06
N LEU A 8 3.63 -24.71 -6.61
CA LEU A 8 4.37 -23.66 -5.93
C LEU A 8 3.53 -22.38 -5.78
N LYS A 9 2.84 -22.00 -6.84
CA LYS A 9 1.90 -20.85 -6.83
C LYS A 9 0.78 -21.04 -5.80
N GLU A 10 0.21 -22.24 -5.72
CA GLU A 10 -0.85 -22.54 -4.76
C GLU A 10 -0.33 -22.49 -3.30
N LYS A 11 0.84 -23.06 -3.01
CA LYS A 11 1.48 -22.93 -1.69
C LYS A 11 1.74 -21.47 -1.29
N MET A 12 2.18 -20.67 -2.24
CA MET A 12 2.42 -19.25 -2.03
C MET A 12 1.12 -18.50 -1.73
N LYS A 13 0.03 -18.79 -2.46
CA LYS A 13 -1.31 -18.24 -2.20
C LYS A 13 -1.79 -18.58 -0.80
N GLN A 14 -1.65 -19.82 -0.39
CA GLN A 14 -2.00 -20.27 0.96
C GLN A 14 -1.18 -19.56 2.02
N ALA A 15 0.13 -19.37 1.81
CA ALA A 15 1.01 -18.67 2.74
C ALA A 15 0.61 -17.19 2.88
N LEU A 16 0.38 -16.48 1.77
CA LEU A 16 -0.05 -15.08 1.78
C LEU A 16 -1.42 -14.92 2.45
N THR A 17 -2.38 -15.78 2.13
CA THR A 17 -3.70 -15.77 2.72
C THR A 17 -3.65 -16.04 4.22
N SER A 18 -2.84 -17.01 4.66
CA SER A 18 -2.64 -17.30 6.09
C SER A 18 -1.99 -16.13 6.82
N THR A 19 -0.96 -15.53 6.24
CA THR A 19 -0.31 -14.34 6.81
C THR A 19 -1.32 -13.18 6.94
N LYS A 20 -2.12 -12.91 5.91
CA LYS A 20 -3.17 -11.90 5.95
C LYS A 20 -4.16 -12.14 7.10
N LYS A 21 -4.63 -13.39 7.27
CA LYS A 21 -5.54 -13.75 8.36
C LYS A 21 -4.92 -13.52 9.74
N VAL A 22 -3.66 -13.90 9.92
CA VAL A 22 -2.93 -13.69 11.18
C VAL A 22 -2.77 -12.20 11.49
N ILE A 23 -2.36 -11.40 10.52
CA ILE A 23 -2.16 -9.95 10.71
C ILE A 23 -3.48 -9.26 11.03
N SER A 24 -4.56 -9.60 10.32
CA SER A 24 -5.88 -8.99 10.52
C SER A 24 -6.63 -9.51 11.74
N GLU A 25 -6.06 -10.49 12.46
CA GLU A 25 -6.72 -11.18 13.58
C GLU A 25 -8.06 -11.84 13.20
N ASP A 26 -8.22 -12.17 11.94
CA ASP A 26 -9.36 -12.91 11.41
C ASP A 26 -9.32 -14.39 11.85
N PHE A 27 -9.14 -14.62 13.13
CA PHE A 27 -9.45 -15.91 13.74
C PHE A 27 -10.95 -16.01 13.89
N VAL A 28 -11.63 -16.32 12.79
CA VAL A 28 -13.06 -16.61 12.82
C VAL A 28 -13.25 -17.77 13.79
N ASN A 29 -13.99 -17.52 14.87
CA ASN A 29 -14.60 -18.58 15.63
C ASN A 29 -15.28 -19.52 14.64
N LYS A 30 -14.81 -20.78 14.56
CA LYS A 30 -15.25 -21.76 13.56
C LYS A 30 -16.74 -22.11 13.65
N ASN A 31 -17.48 -21.50 14.58
CA ASN A 31 -18.89 -21.81 14.88
C ASN A 31 -19.89 -20.78 14.35
N GLU A 32 -19.43 -19.63 13.80
CA GLU A 32 -20.38 -18.64 13.27
C GLU A 32 -19.87 -18.01 11.99
N LYS A 33 -20.54 -18.38 10.92
CA LYS A 33 -20.55 -17.81 9.55
C LYS A 33 -19.78 -18.61 8.51
N LYS A 34 -20.56 -19.09 7.57
CA LYS A 34 -20.16 -19.47 6.21
C LYS A 34 -19.09 -18.49 5.73
N ILE A 35 -17.94 -19.03 5.38
CA ILE A 35 -16.87 -18.32 4.70
C ILE A 35 -17.52 -17.62 3.50
N ASN A 36 -17.74 -16.32 3.61
CA ASN A 36 -17.98 -15.50 2.44
C ASN A 36 -16.66 -15.52 1.64
N THR A 37 -16.61 -16.39 0.67
CA THR A 37 -15.51 -16.53 -0.31
C THR A 37 -15.34 -15.30 -1.20
N ASN A 38 -16.02 -14.20 -0.87
CA ASN A 38 -15.95 -12.90 -1.52
C ASN A 38 -14.91 -11.95 -0.92
N ASP A 39 -13.97 -12.42 -0.08
CA ASP A 39 -12.73 -11.68 0.14
C ASP A 39 -11.91 -11.76 -1.17
N LYS A 40 -12.36 -10.97 -2.16
CA LYS A 40 -11.64 -10.77 -3.41
C LYS A 40 -10.20 -10.39 -3.06
N LEU A 41 -9.25 -11.13 -3.62
CA LEU A 41 -7.87 -10.65 -3.77
C LEU A 41 -7.92 -9.18 -4.24
N PRO A 42 -6.94 -8.35 -3.83
CA PRO A 42 -6.79 -7.04 -4.45
C PRO A 42 -6.91 -7.22 -5.97
N GLU A 43 -7.86 -6.51 -6.60
CA GLU A 43 -8.26 -6.74 -8.00
C GLU A 43 -7.13 -6.49 -9.02
N THR A 44 -5.95 -6.06 -8.55
CA THR A 44 -4.86 -5.58 -9.40
C THR A 44 -3.79 -6.61 -9.72
N LEU A 45 -3.64 -7.67 -8.94
CA LEU A 45 -2.67 -8.75 -9.23
C LEU A 45 -3.19 -10.10 -8.77
N THR A 46 -3.32 -10.98 -9.72
CA THR A 46 -3.51 -12.41 -9.43
C THR A 46 -2.14 -13.10 -9.31
N ILE A 47 -2.07 -14.18 -8.56
CA ILE A 47 -0.84 -14.99 -8.45
C ILE A 47 -0.43 -15.56 -9.82
N ASP A 48 -1.38 -15.64 -10.74
CA ASP A 48 -1.13 -16.09 -12.11
C ASP A 48 -0.32 -15.08 -12.92
N ASP A 49 -0.36 -13.79 -12.55
CA ASP A 49 0.39 -12.71 -13.20
C ASP A 49 1.84 -12.59 -12.71
N LEU A 50 2.28 -13.44 -11.76
CA LEU A 50 3.63 -13.40 -11.24
C LEU A 50 4.63 -13.91 -12.28
N SER A 51 5.27 -13.00 -12.99
CA SER A 51 6.31 -13.27 -13.98
C SER A 51 7.69 -12.86 -13.53
N SER A 52 7.80 -12.04 -12.49
CA SER A 52 9.07 -11.48 -12.03
C SER A 52 9.19 -11.42 -10.49
N PRO A 53 10.41 -11.34 -9.94
CA PRO A 53 10.61 -11.07 -8.51
C PRO A 53 9.96 -9.74 -8.06
N GLN A 54 9.85 -8.79 -8.97
CA GLN A 54 9.22 -7.50 -8.73
C GLN A 54 7.72 -7.63 -8.49
N ASP A 55 7.05 -8.47 -9.25
CA ASP A 55 5.62 -8.75 -9.05
C ASP A 55 5.38 -9.41 -7.69
N PHE A 56 6.29 -10.27 -7.24
CA PHE A 56 6.23 -10.87 -5.91
C PHE A 56 6.34 -9.83 -4.79
N ILE A 57 7.29 -8.91 -4.89
CA ILE A 57 7.47 -7.82 -3.91
C ILE A 57 6.19 -6.97 -3.82
N ARG A 58 5.62 -6.60 -4.97
CA ARG A 58 4.39 -5.82 -5.05
C ARG A 58 3.21 -6.58 -4.43
N LEU A 59 2.99 -7.82 -4.85
CA LEU A 59 1.91 -8.66 -4.34
C LEU A 59 2.01 -8.84 -2.82
N ARG A 60 3.21 -9.08 -2.30
CA ARG A 60 3.43 -9.24 -0.86
C ARG A 60 3.06 -7.96 -0.09
N ALA A 61 3.52 -6.80 -0.57
CA ALA A 61 3.21 -5.53 0.04
C ALA A 61 1.71 -5.21 0.00
N GLU A 62 1.02 -5.52 -1.11
CA GLU A 62 -0.43 -5.35 -1.24
C GLU A 62 -1.21 -6.23 -0.24
N PHE A 63 -0.77 -7.47 -0.03
CA PHE A 63 -1.38 -8.35 0.98
C PHE A 63 -1.15 -7.82 2.39
N ASP A 64 0.07 -7.41 2.72
CA ASP A 64 0.40 -6.85 4.01
C ASP A 64 -0.43 -5.56 4.27
N SER A 65 -0.45 -4.63 3.32
CA SER A 65 -1.25 -3.39 3.39
C SER A 65 -2.74 -3.66 3.56
N SER A 66 -3.31 -4.60 2.79
CA SER A 66 -4.72 -5.00 2.92
C SER A 66 -5.05 -5.65 4.26
N ALA A 67 -4.11 -6.40 4.85
CA ALA A 67 -4.29 -6.97 6.19
C ALA A 67 -4.28 -5.88 7.28
N LEU A 68 -3.39 -4.87 7.12
CA LEU A 68 -3.30 -3.73 8.02
C LEU A 68 -4.53 -2.81 7.95
N GLU A 69 -5.04 -2.55 6.73
CA GLU A 69 -6.31 -1.85 6.56
C GLU A 69 -7.42 -2.54 7.36
N LYS A 70 -7.55 -3.87 7.21
CA LYS A 70 -8.57 -4.64 7.91
C LYS A 70 -8.41 -4.59 9.43
N LYS A 71 -7.16 -4.58 9.92
CA LYS A 71 -6.85 -4.54 11.35
C LYS A 71 -7.06 -3.16 11.98
N PHE A 72 -6.62 -2.10 11.30
CA PHE A 72 -6.49 -0.77 11.91
C PHE A 72 -7.46 0.28 11.37
N SER A 73 -8.20 0.00 10.28
CA SER A 73 -9.16 0.94 9.70
C SER A 73 -10.60 0.58 10.08
N ASP A 74 -11.32 1.54 10.65
CA ASP A 74 -12.76 1.39 10.87
C ASP A 74 -13.52 1.93 9.64
N LYS A 75 -14.18 1.03 8.93
CA LYS A 75 -14.92 1.36 7.70
C LYS A 75 -16.05 2.38 7.92
N LYS A 76 -16.67 2.43 9.10
CA LYS A 76 -17.74 3.39 9.42
C LYS A 76 -17.15 4.77 9.62
N ILE A 77 -16.08 4.86 10.44
CA ILE A 77 -15.38 6.12 10.70
C ILE A 77 -14.81 6.66 9.39
N PHE A 78 -14.13 5.80 8.59
CA PHE A 78 -13.58 6.20 7.30
C PHE A 78 -14.64 6.79 6.37
N LYS A 79 -15.77 6.09 6.19
CA LYS A 79 -16.87 6.54 5.32
C LYS A 79 -17.52 7.83 5.81
N ASN A 80 -17.73 7.99 7.12
CA ASN A 80 -18.37 9.17 7.69
C ASN A 80 -17.51 10.43 7.52
N ASN A 81 -16.19 10.27 7.52
CA ASN A 81 -15.26 11.40 7.38
C ASN A 81 -14.74 11.57 5.94
N LEU A 82 -15.20 10.76 5.00
CA LEU A 82 -14.73 10.81 3.62
C LEU A 82 -15.19 12.11 2.94
N PRO A 83 -14.27 12.96 2.46
CA PRO A 83 -14.62 14.20 1.77
C PRO A 83 -15.46 13.95 0.51
N LYS A 84 -16.39 14.87 0.22
CA LYS A 84 -17.20 14.79 -1.01
C LYS A 84 -16.40 15.12 -2.27
N ASN A 85 -15.44 16.04 -2.17
CA ASN A 85 -14.58 16.43 -3.28
C ASN A 85 -13.61 15.30 -3.63
N LEU A 86 -13.48 14.97 -4.91
CA LEU A 86 -12.67 13.84 -5.39
C LEU A 86 -11.17 13.99 -5.03
N SER A 87 -10.61 15.19 -5.17
CA SER A 87 -9.21 15.45 -4.85
C SER A 87 -8.94 15.25 -3.36
N TYR A 88 -9.78 15.81 -2.50
CA TYR A 88 -9.64 15.63 -1.05
C TYR A 88 -9.90 14.20 -0.61
N LYS A 89 -10.82 13.49 -1.29
CA LYS A 89 -11.03 12.06 -1.07
C LYS A 89 -9.77 11.26 -1.32
N THR A 90 -9.05 11.57 -2.41
CA THR A 90 -7.77 10.91 -2.74
C THR A 90 -6.72 11.16 -1.66
N LEU A 91 -6.54 12.42 -1.23
CA LEU A 91 -5.58 12.77 -0.17
C LEU A 91 -5.94 12.09 1.16
N TYR A 92 -7.22 12.08 1.53
CA TYR A 92 -7.71 11.40 2.74
C TYR A 92 -7.44 9.89 2.70
N THR A 93 -7.66 9.25 1.55
CA THR A 93 -7.38 7.82 1.36
C THR A 93 -5.89 7.51 1.48
N LEU A 94 -5.02 8.37 0.91
CA LEU A 94 -3.56 8.23 1.03
C LEU A 94 -3.10 8.39 2.49
N ALA A 95 -3.64 9.38 3.20
CA ALA A 95 -3.32 9.59 4.62
C ALA A 95 -3.75 8.39 5.47
N GLU A 96 -4.95 7.85 5.26
CA GLU A 96 -5.44 6.68 5.98
C GLU A 96 -4.59 5.44 5.67
N LYS A 97 -4.22 5.24 4.40
CA LYS A 97 -3.30 4.16 4.00
C LYS A 97 -1.96 4.28 4.76
N THR A 98 -1.36 5.46 4.74
CA THR A 98 -0.11 5.70 5.46
C THR A 98 -0.26 5.45 6.96
N ARG A 99 -1.37 5.83 7.57
CA ARG A 99 -1.65 5.62 8.99
C ARG A 99 -1.65 4.14 9.36
N TYR A 100 -2.43 3.31 8.66
CA TYR A 100 -2.49 1.89 9.03
C TYR A 100 -1.21 1.12 8.67
N GLU A 101 -0.50 1.50 7.60
CA GLU A 101 0.80 0.93 7.26
C GLU A 101 1.86 1.29 8.30
N LEU A 102 1.90 2.54 8.77
CA LEU A 102 2.81 2.98 9.84
C LEU A 102 2.60 2.20 11.14
N LEU A 103 1.35 2.00 11.55
CA LEU A 103 1.01 1.16 12.71
C LEU A 103 1.50 -0.28 12.52
N GLY A 104 1.36 -0.83 11.32
CA GLY A 104 1.85 -2.17 10.98
C GLY A 104 3.37 -2.28 11.01
N CYS A 105 4.07 -1.27 10.50
CA CYS A 105 5.54 -1.20 10.53
C CYS A 105 6.08 -1.16 11.97
N GLN A 106 5.40 -0.45 12.85
CA GLN A 106 5.75 -0.42 14.28
C GLN A 106 5.54 -1.78 14.97
N MET A 107 4.51 -2.53 14.54
CA MET A 107 4.17 -3.83 15.11
C MET A 107 5.06 -4.95 14.60
N LEU A 108 5.40 -4.97 13.31
CA LEU A 108 6.10 -6.08 12.66
C LEU A 108 7.16 -5.59 11.65
N LYS A 109 8.43 -5.73 12.01
CA LYS A 109 9.57 -5.36 11.14
C LYS A 109 9.59 -6.04 9.77
N GLY A 110 9.00 -7.23 9.65
CA GLY A 110 8.86 -7.92 8.36
C GLY A 110 7.93 -7.18 7.39
N ILE A 111 6.85 -6.58 7.90
CA ILE A 111 5.94 -5.74 7.13
C ILE A 111 6.65 -4.47 6.67
N GLU A 112 7.35 -3.80 7.57
CA GLU A 112 8.15 -2.61 7.25
C GLU A 112 9.09 -2.88 6.08
N LYS A 113 9.83 -3.99 6.12
CA LYS A 113 10.73 -4.38 5.04
C LYS A 113 10.01 -4.58 3.72
N ASN A 114 8.88 -5.29 3.71
CA ASN A 114 8.11 -5.57 2.49
C ASN A 114 7.55 -4.29 1.88
N LEU A 115 6.94 -3.41 2.69
CA LEU A 115 6.39 -2.14 2.23
C LEU A 115 7.50 -1.24 1.68
N ASN A 116 8.61 -1.10 2.39
CA ASN A 116 9.75 -0.29 1.96
C ASN A 116 10.33 -0.78 0.64
N GLN A 117 10.52 -2.09 0.47
CA GLN A 117 10.98 -2.66 -0.80
C GLN A 117 10.04 -2.33 -1.96
N ASN A 118 8.73 -2.43 -1.73
CA ASN A 118 7.73 -2.08 -2.75
C ASN A 118 7.78 -0.59 -3.11
N TYR A 119 7.85 0.30 -2.14
CA TYR A 119 7.94 1.74 -2.41
C TYR A 119 9.21 2.12 -3.16
N TYR A 120 10.37 1.56 -2.80
CA TYR A 120 11.61 1.74 -3.56
C TYR A 120 11.48 1.25 -5.00
N GLN A 121 10.83 0.11 -5.21
CA GLN A 121 10.59 -0.42 -6.54
C GLN A 121 9.69 0.50 -7.38
N ILE A 122 8.57 0.98 -6.82
CA ILE A 122 7.64 1.89 -7.50
C ILE A 122 8.35 3.18 -7.90
N MET A 123 9.16 3.76 -7.02
CA MET A 123 9.92 4.97 -7.33
C MET A 123 10.94 4.76 -8.45
N ASN A 124 11.57 3.58 -8.55
CA ASN A 124 12.57 3.30 -9.57
C ASN A 124 11.98 2.96 -10.94
N ILE A 125 10.72 2.52 -10.99
CA ILE A 125 10.02 2.25 -12.27
C ILE A 125 9.55 3.55 -12.94
N LYS A 126 9.33 4.62 -12.19
CA LYS A 126 8.87 5.90 -12.74
C LYS A 126 9.94 6.52 -13.62
N LYS A 127 9.65 6.59 -14.94
CA LYS A 127 10.55 7.18 -15.94
C LYS A 127 10.75 8.67 -15.69
N GLU A 128 11.90 9.18 -16.15
CA GLU A 128 12.18 10.62 -16.19
C GLU A 128 11.08 11.34 -16.98
N GLN A 129 10.36 12.21 -16.31
CA GLN A 129 9.46 13.17 -16.91
C GLN A 129 10.13 14.54 -16.89
N LYS A 130 9.91 15.36 -17.91
CA LYS A 130 10.31 16.76 -17.86
C LYS A 130 9.45 17.46 -16.81
N LEU A 131 10.02 17.69 -15.65
CA LEU A 131 9.38 18.36 -14.52
C LEU A 131 9.92 19.78 -14.45
N ASN A 132 9.17 20.74 -14.96
CA ASN A 132 9.59 22.13 -14.99
C ASN A 132 8.77 23.00 -14.03
N THR A 133 7.51 22.66 -13.83
CA THR A 133 6.57 23.47 -13.06
C THR A 133 5.78 22.60 -12.08
N LYS A 134 5.07 23.27 -11.18
CA LYS A 134 4.21 22.64 -10.18
C LYS A 134 3.04 21.88 -10.82
N GLU A 135 2.56 22.38 -11.94
CA GLU A 135 1.44 21.82 -12.71
C GLU A 135 1.79 20.47 -13.36
N ASP A 136 3.09 20.19 -13.55
CA ASP A 136 3.57 18.90 -14.06
C ASP A 136 3.45 17.76 -13.03
N VAL A 137 3.15 18.11 -11.78
CA VAL A 137 3.10 17.14 -10.66
C VAL A 137 1.73 17.14 -10.02
N MET A 138 1.05 15.98 -10.06
CA MET A 138 -0.22 15.82 -9.38
C MET A 138 -0.04 16.00 -7.86
N VAL A 139 -0.90 16.79 -7.24
CA VAL A 139 -0.88 17.05 -5.80
C VAL A 139 -0.96 15.74 -4.98
N SER A 140 -1.73 14.76 -5.44
CA SER A 140 -1.84 13.47 -4.77
C SER A 140 -0.53 12.66 -4.81
N GLU A 141 0.21 12.73 -5.92
CA GLU A 141 1.52 12.09 -6.04
C GLU A 141 2.55 12.75 -5.12
N ALA A 142 2.60 14.07 -5.13
CA ALA A 142 3.48 14.83 -4.24
C ALA A 142 3.13 14.60 -2.76
N PHE A 143 1.84 14.49 -2.44
CA PHE A 143 1.37 14.22 -1.09
C PHE A 143 1.77 12.81 -0.62
N GLU A 144 1.62 11.79 -1.48
CA GLU A 144 2.11 10.45 -1.17
C GLU A 144 3.62 10.46 -0.85
N LEU A 145 4.43 11.14 -1.68
CA LEU A 145 5.87 11.28 -1.44
C LEU A 145 6.18 12.02 -0.12
N TYR A 146 5.40 13.05 0.21
CA TYR A 146 5.50 13.77 1.48
C TYR A 146 5.27 12.83 2.68
N LEU A 147 4.21 12.03 2.62
CA LEU A 147 3.88 11.06 3.67
C LEU A 147 4.96 9.98 3.81
N LEU A 148 5.45 9.44 2.69
CA LEU A 148 6.53 8.45 2.68
C LEU A 148 7.82 8.99 3.31
N LYS A 149 8.23 10.21 2.94
CA LYS A 149 9.43 10.87 3.46
C LYS A 149 9.32 11.18 4.95
N ASN A 150 8.23 11.85 5.35
CA ASN A 150 8.13 12.43 6.69
C ASN A 150 7.64 11.44 7.75
N PHE A 151 6.74 10.53 7.41
CA PHE A 151 6.15 9.59 8.36
C PHE A 151 6.77 8.19 8.29
N GLN A 152 6.93 7.62 7.09
CA GLN A 152 7.53 6.29 6.94
C GLN A 152 9.06 6.30 6.83
N LYS A 153 9.68 7.50 6.82
CA LYS A 153 11.13 7.69 6.74
C LYS A 153 11.79 7.02 5.53
N ILE A 154 11.07 6.92 4.42
CA ILE A 154 11.57 6.35 3.17
C ILE A 154 12.44 7.39 2.47
N LYS A 155 13.65 6.99 2.10
CA LYS A 155 14.56 7.82 1.30
C LYS A 155 14.04 7.89 -0.14
N LEU A 156 13.71 9.10 -0.60
CA LEU A 156 13.25 9.32 -1.96
C LEU A 156 14.44 9.31 -2.95
N ASN A 157 14.18 8.94 -4.21
CA ASN A 157 15.15 9.14 -5.29
C ASN A 157 15.10 10.60 -5.79
N SER A 158 16.07 11.02 -6.63
CA SER A 158 16.20 12.40 -7.13
C SER A 158 14.96 12.92 -7.86
N ILE A 159 14.27 12.05 -8.61
CA ILE A 159 13.05 12.40 -9.34
C ILE A 159 11.90 12.66 -8.37
N SER A 160 11.75 11.78 -7.36
CA SER A 160 10.72 11.92 -6.34
C SER A 160 10.96 13.14 -5.44
N GLU A 161 12.21 13.42 -5.08
CA GLU A 161 12.57 14.65 -4.34
C GLU A 161 12.23 15.91 -5.15
N LYS A 162 12.53 15.92 -6.47
CA LYS A 162 12.16 17.03 -7.34
C LYS A 162 10.65 17.21 -7.42
N LYS A 163 9.86 16.13 -7.55
CA LYS A 163 8.39 16.22 -7.53
C LYS A 163 7.86 16.78 -6.22
N LEU A 164 8.40 16.30 -5.10
CA LEU A 164 7.99 16.78 -3.79
C LEU A 164 8.32 18.25 -3.57
N SER A 165 9.49 18.73 -4.03
CA SER A 165 9.95 20.11 -3.80
C SER A 165 8.99 21.18 -4.30
N PHE A 166 8.17 20.90 -5.31
CA PHE A 166 7.13 21.82 -5.79
C PHE A 166 5.97 22.06 -4.82
N TRP A 167 5.73 21.11 -3.89
CA TRP A 167 4.57 21.11 -3.00
C TRP A 167 4.93 21.09 -1.52
N GLU A 168 6.17 20.77 -1.16
CA GLU A 168 6.61 20.52 0.22
C GLU A 168 6.27 21.67 1.16
N ASN A 169 6.54 22.92 0.76
CA ASN A 169 6.22 24.11 1.54
C ASN A 169 4.73 24.28 1.82
N ASP A 170 3.85 23.87 0.89
CA ASP A 170 2.41 23.97 1.07
C ASP A 170 1.92 22.92 2.08
N PHE A 171 2.48 21.70 2.01
CA PHE A 171 2.18 20.65 2.97
C PHE A 171 2.69 20.99 4.37
N ASP A 172 3.89 21.52 4.51
CA ASP A 172 4.47 21.94 5.79
C ASP A 172 3.65 23.01 6.50
N LYS A 173 2.99 23.89 5.73
CA LYS A 173 2.08 24.90 6.28
C LYS A 173 0.73 24.33 6.68
N SER A 174 0.29 23.27 6.04
CA SER A 174 -1.06 22.72 6.18
C SER A 174 -1.15 21.56 7.17
N ILE A 175 -0.03 20.82 7.33
CA ILE A 175 0.08 19.64 8.19
C ILE A 175 0.97 20.03 9.39
N LYS A 176 0.36 20.58 10.42
CA LYS A 176 1.03 20.93 11.69
C LYS A 176 0.59 19.99 12.79
#